data_965be1cd8bb077253d60746a9d537bf2
#
_entry.id   965be1cd8bb077253d60746a9d537bf2
#
_cell.length_a   1.000
_cell.length_b   1.000
_cell.length_c   1.000
_cell.angle_alpha   90.00
_cell.angle_beta   90.00
_cell.angle_gamma   90.00
#
_symmetry.space_group_name_H-M   'P 1'
#
loop_
_entity.id
_entity.type
_entity.pdbx_description
1 polymer ?
#
loop_
_entity_poly.entity_id
_entity_poly.type
_entity_poly.pdbx_seq_one_letter_code
_entity_poly.pdbx_strand_id
1 'polypeptide(L)'
;KFIELLMNTELWKRLDYPNNVLKDLCKGLSIHIQNHNQSLNWEPNYHSRSHFKDVCIALSLLIQSQAAIANASAALPALSISSEEAWILLFCAIGHDCGHNGTINTSPFELEKKSISQIHHWLNTTNYPPTEINALMNYVEPIILATDPKNFQTLLTKKIDQNHRTDLMALLMVEADLMASILPVRGALLSRNLAMEWNQNYPDMAKLVNSIEGRIGFLERVQFTSPHSQVLNISAIQKTHIRQLKSNHVHPN
;
A
#
# COMPACT_ATOMS: atom_id res chain seq x y z
N LYS A 1 -7.70 12.22 12.14
CA LYS A 1 -8.48 11.34 13.07
C LYS A 1 -8.19 9.85 12.88
N PHE A 2 -8.23 9.27 11.66
CA PHE A 2 -7.93 7.83 11.46
C PHE A 2 -6.46 7.51 11.80
N ILE A 3 -5.50 8.27 11.27
CA ILE A 3 -4.06 8.07 11.54
C ILE A 3 -3.76 8.22 13.04
N GLU A 4 -4.37 9.16 13.73
CA GLU A 4 -4.22 9.30 15.18
C GLU A 4 -4.73 8.06 15.95
N LEU A 5 -5.87 7.50 15.52
CA LEU A 5 -6.39 6.27 16.11
C LEU A 5 -5.44 5.08 15.85
N LEU A 6 -4.93 4.96 14.63
CA LEU A 6 -3.96 3.93 14.25
C LEU A 6 -2.69 4.02 15.11
N MET A 7 -2.12 5.23 15.25
CA MET A 7 -0.93 5.49 16.06
C MET A 7 -1.14 5.22 17.56
N ASN A 8 -2.39 5.20 18.02
CA ASN A 8 -2.73 4.86 19.41
C ASN A 8 -2.92 3.35 19.64
N THR A 9 -2.78 2.51 18.62
CA THR A 9 -2.75 1.05 18.81
C THR A 9 -1.47 0.57 19.47
N GLU A 10 -1.53 -0.58 20.12
CA GLU A 10 -0.38 -1.15 20.84
C GLU A 10 0.85 -1.38 19.94
N LEU A 11 0.65 -1.70 18.67
CA LEU A 11 1.74 -1.83 17.71
C LEU A 11 2.50 -0.51 17.57
N TRP A 12 1.81 0.56 17.20
CA TRP A 12 2.44 1.86 16.90
C TRP A 12 2.99 2.56 18.12
N LYS A 13 2.41 2.35 19.32
CA LYS A 13 2.99 2.80 20.60
C LYS A 13 4.31 2.12 20.90
N ARG A 14 4.45 0.81 20.62
CA ARG A 14 5.72 0.09 20.83
C ARG A 14 6.80 0.48 19.82
N LEU A 15 6.42 0.94 18.63
CA LEU A 15 7.32 1.42 17.59
C LEU A 15 7.68 2.90 17.76
N ASP A 16 7.03 3.60 18.69
CA ASP A 16 7.32 5.01 18.98
C ASP A 16 8.66 5.15 19.74
N TYR A 17 9.34 6.27 19.55
CA TYR A 17 10.62 6.57 20.17
C TYR A 17 10.75 8.08 20.45
N PRO A 18 11.64 8.50 21.38
CA PRO A 18 11.84 9.92 21.67
C PRO A 18 12.20 10.71 20.42
N ASN A 19 11.57 11.88 20.27
CA ASN A 19 11.77 12.78 19.12
C ASN A 19 11.43 12.15 17.75
N ASN A 20 10.41 11.29 17.69
CA ASN A 20 9.95 10.66 16.46
C ASN A 20 9.29 11.69 15.53
N VAL A 21 10.10 12.39 14.76
CA VAL A 21 9.64 13.39 13.78
C VAL A 21 8.80 12.75 12.68
N LEU A 22 9.08 11.50 12.27
CA LEU A 22 8.31 10.78 11.26
C LEU A 22 6.84 10.61 11.68
N LYS A 23 6.58 10.45 12.97
CA LYS A 23 5.20 10.40 13.51
C LYS A 23 4.44 11.69 13.24
N ASP A 24 5.07 12.83 13.40
CA ASP A 24 4.44 14.12 13.15
C ASP A 24 4.32 14.39 11.64
N LEU A 25 5.29 13.96 10.84
CA LEU A 25 5.18 13.99 9.37
C LEU A 25 4.03 13.12 8.87
N CYS A 26 3.82 11.90 9.38
CA CYS A 26 2.67 11.07 9.04
C CYS A 26 1.33 11.75 9.35
N LYS A 27 1.20 12.40 10.53
CA LYS A 27 0.01 13.18 10.89
C LYS A 27 -0.18 14.36 9.95
N GLY A 28 0.88 15.13 9.73
CA GLY A 28 0.85 16.31 8.88
C GLY A 28 0.46 15.98 7.44
N LEU A 29 1.07 14.95 6.83
CA LEU A 29 0.74 14.50 5.48
C LEU A 29 -0.72 14.05 5.39
N SER A 30 -1.21 13.30 6.37
CA SER A 30 -2.60 12.83 6.37
C SER A 30 -3.61 14.01 6.45
N ILE A 31 -3.30 15.06 7.21
CA ILE A 31 -4.10 16.28 7.28
C ILE A 31 -4.03 17.05 5.95
N HIS A 32 -2.84 17.16 5.38
CA HIS A 32 -2.63 17.81 4.08
C HIS A 32 -3.48 17.17 2.98
N ILE A 33 -3.42 15.84 2.84
CA ILE A 33 -4.22 15.10 1.85
C ILE A 33 -5.72 15.27 2.12
N GLN A 34 -6.16 15.19 3.38
CA GLN A 34 -7.56 15.40 3.73
C GLN A 34 -8.05 16.79 3.32
N ASN A 35 -7.29 17.84 3.64
CA ASN A 35 -7.64 19.22 3.33
C ASN A 35 -7.64 19.47 1.81
N HIS A 36 -6.67 18.91 1.09
CA HIS A 36 -6.60 18.99 -0.37
C HIS A 36 -7.84 18.38 -1.02
N ASN A 37 -8.21 17.15 -0.65
CA ASN A 37 -9.39 16.48 -1.21
C ASN A 37 -10.69 17.22 -0.85
N GLN A 38 -10.78 17.78 0.37
CA GLN A 38 -11.92 18.61 0.76
C GLN A 38 -12.02 19.89 -0.07
N SER A 39 -10.90 20.56 -0.36
CA SER A 39 -10.88 21.80 -1.16
C SER A 39 -11.32 21.56 -2.60
N LEU A 40 -11.01 20.40 -3.16
CA LEU A 40 -11.43 20.01 -4.51
C LEU A 40 -12.91 19.59 -4.57
N ASN A 41 -13.53 19.29 -3.44
CA ASN A 41 -14.86 18.68 -3.33
C ASN A 41 -15.03 17.44 -4.24
N TRP A 42 -13.93 16.71 -4.46
CA TRP A 42 -13.86 15.54 -5.32
C TRP A 42 -12.79 14.56 -4.83
N GLU A 43 -13.06 13.29 -4.97
CA GLU A 43 -12.13 12.20 -4.61
C GLU A 43 -12.38 11.02 -5.56
N PRO A 44 -11.35 10.36 -6.10
CA PRO A 44 -11.52 9.14 -6.89
C PRO A 44 -12.28 8.06 -6.11
N ASN A 45 -13.03 7.22 -6.80
CA ASN A 45 -13.83 6.19 -6.13
C ASN A 45 -12.95 5.08 -5.50
N TYR A 46 -11.86 4.69 -6.15
CA TYR A 46 -10.92 3.68 -5.67
C TYR A 46 -9.75 4.32 -4.93
N HIS A 47 -8.96 5.21 -5.59
CA HIS A 47 -7.78 5.87 -5.02
C HIS A 47 -8.20 6.98 -4.02
N SER A 48 -8.97 6.59 -3.03
CA SER A 48 -9.64 7.45 -2.06
C SER A 48 -9.03 7.30 -0.67
N ARG A 49 -9.41 8.19 0.24
CA ARG A 49 -9.07 8.08 1.67
C ARG A 49 -9.50 6.74 2.29
N SER A 50 -10.49 6.05 1.71
CA SER A 50 -10.89 4.71 2.16
C SER A 50 -9.83 3.67 1.80
N HIS A 51 -9.27 3.74 0.58
CA HIS A 51 -8.16 2.89 0.15
C HIS A 51 -6.91 3.14 1.00
N PHE A 52 -6.53 4.39 1.23
CA PHE A 52 -5.38 4.72 2.10
C PHE A 52 -5.51 4.13 3.51
N LYS A 53 -6.72 4.09 4.07
CA LYS A 53 -6.96 3.41 5.36
C LYS A 53 -6.73 1.90 5.27
N ASP A 54 -7.20 1.27 4.20
CA ASP A 54 -6.99 -0.16 3.97
C ASP A 54 -5.50 -0.48 3.91
N VAL A 55 -4.72 0.32 3.17
CA VAL A 55 -3.26 0.16 3.04
C VAL A 55 -2.56 0.34 4.38
N CYS A 56 -2.91 1.37 5.15
CA CYS A 56 -2.33 1.58 6.49
C CYS A 56 -2.66 0.44 7.47
N ILE A 57 -3.88 -0.12 7.40
CA ILE A 57 -4.26 -1.28 8.22
C ILE A 57 -3.49 -2.53 7.78
N ALA A 58 -3.44 -2.80 6.47
CA ALA A 58 -2.73 -3.93 5.91
C ALA A 58 -1.22 -3.89 6.27
N LEU A 59 -0.59 -2.72 6.12
CA LEU A 59 0.79 -2.51 6.53
C LEU A 59 0.99 -2.79 8.03
N SER A 60 0.08 -2.31 8.88
CA SER A 60 0.15 -2.56 10.32
C SER A 60 0.08 -4.05 10.65
N LEU A 61 -0.75 -4.83 9.94
CA LEU A 61 -0.83 -6.28 10.10
C LEU A 61 0.47 -6.97 9.65
N LEU A 62 1.04 -6.56 8.51
CA LEU A 62 2.32 -7.07 8.03
C LEU A 62 3.44 -6.80 9.04
N ILE A 63 3.57 -5.57 9.54
CA ILE A 63 4.59 -5.24 10.55
C ILE A 63 4.34 -6.03 11.85
N GLN A 64 3.10 -6.16 12.29
CA GLN A 64 2.77 -6.91 13.51
C GLN A 64 3.15 -8.39 13.41
N SER A 65 3.10 -8.98 12.22
CA SER A 65 3.44 -10.39 12.00
C SER A 65 4.91 -10.73 12.26
N GLN A 66 5.81 -9.74 12.31
CA GLN A 66 7.25 -9.96 12.56
C GLN A 66 7.53 -10.65 13.91
N ALA A 67 6.69 -10.46 14.92
CA ALA A 67 6.83 -11.16 16.20
C ALA A 67 6.69 -12.69 16.03
N ALA A 68 5.81 -13.15 15.14
CA ALA A 68 5.66 -14.56 14.83
C ALA A 68 6.81 -15.09 13.96
N ILE A 69 7.37 -14.26 13.06
CA ILE A 69 8.55 -14.61 12.26
C ILE A 69 9.75 -14.86 13.16
N ALA A 70 10.00 -13.97 14.13
CA ALA A 70 11.11 -14.11 15.08
C ALA A 70 11.02 -15.41 15.92
N ASN A 71 9.81 -15.85 16.24
CA ASN A 71 9.58 -17.08 16.98
C ASN A 71 9.71 -18.35 16.12
N ALA A 72 9.53 -18.25 14.81
CA ALA A 72 9.50 -19.41 13.90
C ALA A 72 10.88 -19.82 13.39
N SER A 73 11.87 -18.92 13.35
CA SER A 73 13.21 -19.22 12.83
C SER A 73 14.26 -18.23 13.33
N ALA A 74 15.33 -18.76 13.92
CA ALA A 74 16.52 -17.98 14.28
C ALA A 74 17.26 -17.37 13.07
N ALA A 75 16.97 -17.82 11.86
CA ALA A 75 17.58 -17.33 10.62
C ALA A 75 16.88 -16.08 10.02
N LEU A 76 15.72 -15.66 10.55
CA LEU A 76 14.92 -14.58 10.00
C LEU A 76 14.94 -13.22 10.75
N PRO A 77 15.76 -12.97 11.80
CA PRO A 77 15.85 -11.64 12.44
C PRO A 77 16.26 -10.55 11.45
N ALA A 78 16.99 -10.93 10.39
CA ALA A 78 17.47 -10.01 9.34
C ALA A 78 16.33 -9.36 8.51
N LEU A 79 15.12 -9.91 8.57
CA LEU A 79 13.95 -9.40 7.84
C LEU A 79 12.97 -8.63 8.72
N SER A 80 13.30 -8.41 10.00
CA SER A 80 12.50 -7.57 10.89
C SER A 80 12.56 -6.11 10.44
N ILE A 81 11.45 -5.41 10.54
CA ILE A 81 11.33 -3.98 10.26
C ILE A 81 11.66 -3.20 11.53
N SER A 82 12.59 -2.27 11.47
CA SER A 82 12.91 -1.37 12.58
C SER A 82 11.78 -0.38 12.83
N SER A 83 11.80 0.30 13.98
CA SER A 83 10.82 1.35 14.30
C SER A 83 10.87 2.47 13.25
N GLU A 84 12.05 2.91 12.85
CA GLU A 84 12.21 3.96 11.84
C GLU A 84 11.65 3.52 10.47
N GLU A 85 12.00 2.33 10.00
CA GLU A 85 11.47 1.77 8.74
C GLU A 85 9.95 1.62 8.77
N ALA A 86 9.37 1.23 9.91
CA ALA A 86 7.92 1.14 10.08
C ALA A 86 7.25 2.51 9.90
N TRP A 87 7.82 3.58 10.45
CA TRP A 87 7.30 4.93 10.29
C TRP A 87 7.48 5.47 8.88
N ILE A 88 8.61 5.17 8.21
CA ILE A 88 8.81 5.50 6.79
C ILE A 88 7.75 4.77 5.93
N LEU A 89 7.52 3.49 6.18
CA LEU A 89 6.48 2.71 5.49
C LEU A 89 5.08 3.28 5.72
N LEU A 90 4.75 3.70 6.95
CA LEU A 90 3.46 4.35 7.22
C LEU A 90 3.34 5.67 6.47
N PHE A 91 4.41 6.45 6.40
CA PHE A 91 4.46 7.69 5.62
C PHE A 91 4.20 7.41 4.13
N CYS A 92 4.84 6.37 3.56
CA CYS A 92 4.58 5.92 2.18
C CYS A 92 3.13 5.44 2.00
N ALA A 93 2.59 4.65 2.93
CA ALA A 93 1.21 4.15 2.86
C ALA A 93 0.16 5.28 2.88
N ILE A 94 0.45 6.39 3.58
CA ILE A 94 -0.40 7.59 3.58
C ILE A 94 -0.31 8.33 2.26
N GLY A 95 0.89 8.38 1.64
CA GLY A 95 1.18 9.29 0.54
C GLY A 95 1.28 8.65 -0.84
N HIS A 96 1.30 7.30 -1.01
CA HIS A 96 1.63 6.64 -2.28
C HIS A 96 0.76 7.08 -3.47
N ASP A 97 -0.53 7.35 -3.22
CA ASP A 97 -1.50 7.84 -4.21
C ASP A 97 -1.85 9.32 -4.03
N CYS A 98 -0.97 10.12 -3.42
CA CYS A 98 -1.22 11.54 -3.19
C CYS A 98 -1.44 12.28 -4.53
N GLY A 99 -2.64 12.86 -4.70
CA GLY A 99 -3.01 13.56 -5.93
C GLY A 99 -3.32 12.65 -7.11
N HIS A 100 -3.60 11.37 -6.88
CA HIS A 100 -4.13 10.47 -7.90
C HIS A 100 -5.48 11.01 -8.43
N ASN A 101 -5.62 11.06 -9.74
CA ASN A 101 -6.78 11.66 -10.44
C ASN A 101 -7.72 10.63 -11.07
N GLY A 102 -7.63 9.36 -10.70
CA GLY A 102 -8.47 8.29 -11.25
C GLY A 102 -8.07 7.81 -12.64
N THR A 103 -6.90 8.23 -13.17
CA THR A 103 -6.40 7.76 -14.47
C THR A 103 -5.48 6.54 -14.32
N ILE A 104 -4.95 6.06 -15.45
CA ILE A 104 -3.94 4.99 -15.50
C ILE A 104 -2.61 5.56 -15.98
N ASN A 105 -1.51 4.90 -15.62
CA ASN A 105 -0.18 5.25 -16.13
C ASN A 105 -0.10 5.13 -17.66
N THR A 106 0.15 6.25 -18.36
CA THR A 106 0.42 6.28 -19.81
C THR A 106 1.90 6.05 -20.11
N SER A 107 2.77 6.43 -19.18
CA SER A 107 4.20 6.12 -19.16
C SER A 107 4.60 5.48 -17.82
N PRO A 108 5.75 4.78 -17.75
CA PRO A 108 6.17 4.13 -16.51
C PRO A 108 6.29 5.12 -15.34
N PHE A 109 5.66 4.78 -14.22
CA PHE A 109 5.70 5.53 -12.96
C PHE A 109 5.11 6.94 -13.01
N GLU A 110 4.22 7.25 -13.94
CA GLU A 110 3.70 8.61 -14.11
C GLU A 110 2.95 9.10 -12.88
N LEU A 111 2.03 8.28 -12.35
CA LEU A 111 1.21 8.62 -11.18
C LEU A 111 2.01 8.56 -9.89
N GLU A 112 2.89 7.58 -9.75
CA GLU A 112 3.79 7.45 -8.61
C GLU A 112 4.75 8.65 -8.51
N LYS A 113 5.34 9.08 -9.63
CA LYS A 113 6.18 10.31 -9.68
C LYS A 113 5.39 11.57 -9.32
N LYS A 114 4.12 11.63 -9.69
CA LYS A 114 3.24 12.74 -9.29
C LYS A 114 3.03 12.74 -7.78
N SER A 115 2.76 11.58 -7.18
CA SER A 115 2.62 11.42 -5.72
C SER A 115 3.91 11.83 -5.00
N ILE A 116 5.06 11.35 -5.47
CA ILE A 116 6.38 11.71 -4.93
C ILE A 116 6.61 13.23 -5.01
N SER A 117 6.32 13.85 -6.16
CA SER A 117 6.46 15.29 -6.34
C SER A 117 5.58 16.09 -5.38
N GLN A 118 4.34 15.67 -5.15
CA GLN A 118 3.44 16.34 -4.20
C GLN A 118 3.89 16.17 -2.76
N ILE A 119 4.35 14.98 -2.38
CA ILE A 119 4.93 14.74 -1.04
C ILE A 119 6.16 15.61 -0.82
N HIS A 120 7.08 15.64 -1.79
CA HIS A 120 8.29 16.46 -1.70
C HIS A 120 7.96 17.96 -1.62
N HIS A 121 7.01 18.43 -2.44
CA HIS A 121 6.53 19.81 -2.36
C HIS A 121 5.96 20.14 -0.98
N TRP A 122 5.09 19.27 -0.43
CA TRP A 122 4.52 19.45 0.90
C TRP A 122 5.62 19.44 1.99
N LEU A 123 6.59 18.52 1.96
CA LEU A 123 7.69 18.48 2.91
C LEU A 123 8.47 19.81 2.93
N ASN A 124 8.70 20.43 1.78
CA ASN A 124 9.37 21.73 1.68
C ASN A 124 8.52 22.89 2.25
N THR A 125 7.24 22.69 2.54
CA THR A 125 6.41 23.67 3.28
C THR A 125 6.47 23.49 4.79
N THR A 126 7.08 22.43 5.25
CA THR A 126 7.27 22.14 6.68
C THR A 126 8.55 22.77 7.21
N ASN A 127 8.74 22.74 8.53
CA ASN A 127 9.99 23.15 9.18
C ASN A 127 11.02 22.02 9.22
N TYR A 128 10.83 20.93 8.46
CA TYR A 128 11.76 19.82 8.43
C TYR A 128 13.02 20.21 7.65
N PRO A 129 14.24 19.91 8.16
CA PRO A 129 15.46 20.36 7.51
C PRO A 129 15.61 19.79 6.10
N PRO A 130 16.07 20.58 5.11
CA PRO A 130 16.23 20.08 3.72
C PRO A 130 17.13 18.85 3.58
N THR A 131 18.17 18.73 4.41
CA THR A 131 19.05 17.55 4.44
C THR A 131 18.30 16.31 4.87
N GLU A 132 17.42 16.42 5.85
CA GLU A 132 16.59 15.34 6.36
C GLU A 132 15.47 14.99 5.38
N ILE A 133 14.89 16.00 4.68
CA ILE A 133 13.93 15.75 3.58
C ILE A 133 14.59 14.89 2.52
N ASN A 134 15.78 15.23 2.05
CA ASN A 134 16.49 14.45 1.04
C ASN A 134 16.80 13.03 1.53
N ALA A 135 17.23 12.87 2.78
CA ALA A 135 17.45 11.55 3.38
C ALA A 135 16.18 10.70 3.43
N LEU A 136 15.05 11.28 3.82
CA LEU A 136 13.74 10.61 3.82
C LEU A 136 13.31 10.23 2.39
N MET A 137 13.44 11.14 1.43
CA MET A 137 13.03 10.91 0.04
C MET A 137 13.83 9.79 -0.63
N ASN A 138 15.09 9.56 -0.24
CA ASN A 138 15.89 8.41 -0.72
C ASN A 138 15.24 7.04 -0.38
N TYR A 139 14.42 6.97 0.66
CA TYR A 139 13.61 5.79 0.96
C TYR A 139 12.23 5.86 0.31
N VAL A 140 11.56 7.01 0.39
CA VAL A 140 10.17 7.19 -0.06
C VAL A 140 10.03 6.97 -1.57
N GLU A 141 10.95 7.52 -2.38
CA GLU A 141 10.88 7.42 -3.84
C GLU A 141 10.87 5.96 -4.34
N PRO A 142 11.86 5.11 -4.04
CA PRO A 142 11.87 3.75 -4.55
C PRO A 142 10.71 2.89 -3.99
N ILE A 143 10.22 3.17 -2.78
CA ILE A 143 9.08 2.46 -2.18
C ILE A 143 7.80 2.81 -2.92
N ILE A 144 7.53 4.10 -3.21
CA ILE A 144 6.33 4.52 -3.94
C ILE A 144 6.42 4.09 -5.41
N LEU A 145 7.57 4.22 -6.07
CA LEU A 145 7.73 3.74 -7.45
C LEU A 145 7.44 2.23 -7.59
N ALA A 146 7.66 1.45 -6.56
CA ALA A 146 7.38 0.02 -6.58
C ALA A 146 5.88 -0.31 -6.65
N THR A 147 4.99 0.62 -6.31
CA THR A 147 3.52 0.41 -6.37
C THR A 147 2.96 0.48 -7.79
N ASP A 148 3.75 0.91 -8.81
CA ASP A 148 3.31 0.80 -10.21
C ASP A 148 3.05 -0.67 -10.57
N PRO A 149 1.80 -1.04 -10.93
CA PRO A 149 1.45 -2.43 -11.22
C PRO A 149 2.27 -3.08 -12.33
N LYS A 150 2.82 -2.28 -13.25
CA LYS A 150 3.69 -2.77 -14.34
C LYS A 150 5.07 -3.21 -13.85
N ASN A 151 5.52 -2.69 -12.70
CA ASN A 151 6.82 -3.03 -12.12
C ASN A 151 6.79 -4.14 -11.07
N PHE A 152 5.63 -4.55 -10.64
CA PHE A 152 5.47 -5.54 -9.57
C PHE A 152 6.27 -6.84 -9.84
N GLN A 153 6.24 -7.34 -11.07
CA GLN A 153 6.98 -8.55 -11.44
C GLN A 153 8.51 -8.37 -11.29
N THR A 154 9.03 -7.19 -11.58
CA THR A 154 10.45 -6.87 -11.40
C THR A 154 10.84 -6.93 -9.91
N LEU A 155 9.98 -6.43 -9.04
CA LEU A 155 10.21 -6.51 -7.58
C LEU A 155 10.24 -7.95 -7.09
N LEU A 156 9.36 -8.83 -7.60
CA LEU A 156 9.33 -10.24 -7.23
C LEU A 156 10.58 -11.04 -7.62
N THR A 157 11.34 -10.58 -8.60
CA THR A 157 12.61 -11.22 -9.03
C THR A 157 13.80 -10.79 -8.18
N LYS A 158 13.67 -9.77 -7.35
CA LYS A 158 14.76 -9.27 -6.50
C LYS A 158 15.02 -10.20 -5.33
N LYS A 159 16.30 -10.31 -4.97
CA LYS A 159 16.70 -11.00 -3.75
C LYS A 159 16.42 -10.10 -2.55
N ILE A 160 15.51 -10.51 -1.70
CA ILE A 160 15.16 -9.81 -0.46
C ILE A 160 16.00 -10.37 0.69
N ASP A 161 16.98 -9.60 1.16
CA ASP A 161 17.81 -9.97 2.31
C ASP A 161 18.17 -8.70 3.14
N GLN A 162 18.98 -8.88 4.17
CA GLN A 162 19.38 -7.79 5.08
C GLN A 162 20.14 -6.63 4.40
N ASN A 163 20.75 -6.87 3.22
CA ASN A 163 21.50 -5.87 2.48
C ASN A 163 20.61 -5.08 1.50
N HIS A 164 19.37 -5.53 1.30
CA HIS A 164 18.40 -4.95 0.38
C HIS A 164 17.17 -4.43 1.12
N ARG A 165 17.41 -3.60 2.16
CA ARG A 165 16.35 -3.08 3.06
C ARG A 165 15.25 -2.34 2.31
N THR A 166 15.62 -1.50 1.37
CA THR A 166 14.65 -0.73 0.57
C THR A 166 13.78 -1.64 -0.29
N ASP A 167 14.33 -2.74 -0.84
CA ASP A 167 13.55 -3.71 -1.60
C ASP A 167 12.57 -4.49 -0.70
N LEU A 168 12.94 -4.82 0.55
CA LEU A 168 12.02 -5.38 1.52
C LEU A 168 10.89 -4.41 1.85
N MET A 169 11.21 -3.15 2.10
CA MET A 169 10.21 -2.11 2.39
C MET A 169 9.27 -1.90 1.21
N ALA A 170 9.81 -1.85 -0.02
CA ALA A 170 9.02 -1.76 -1.24
C ALA A 170 8.09 -2.96 -1.41
N LEU A 171 8.56 -4.19 -1.15
CA LEU A 171 7.72 -5.39 -1.18
C LEU A 171 6.57 -5.32 -0.18
N LEU A 172 6.85 -4.91 1.07
CA LEU A 172 5.82 -4.76 2.10
C LEU A 172 4.80 -3.68 1.75
N MET A 173 5.25 -2.57 1.13
CA MET A 173 4.36 -1.52 0.67
C MET A 173 3.40 -2.02 -0.42
N VAL A 174 3.92 -2.71 -1.44
CA VAL A 174 3.10 -3.30 -2.52
C VAL A 174 2.15 -4.35 -1.98
N GLU A 175 2.59 -5.22 -1.09
CA GLU A 175 1.72 -6.22 -0.46
C GLU A 175 0.63 -5.57 0.40
N ALA A 176 0.93 -4.47 1.11
CA ALA A 176 -0.05 -3.72 1.87
C ALA A 176 -1.11 -3.06 0.97
N ASP A 177 -0.69 -2.50 -0.15
CA ASP A 177 -1.57 -1.87 -1.14
C ASP A 177 -2.56 -2.88 -1.74
N LEU A 178 -2.09 -4.07 -2.07
CA LEU A 178 -2.88 -5.12 -2.71
C LEU A 178 -3.72 -5.96 -1.74
N MET A 179 -3.38 -5.99 -0.44
CA MET A 179 -3.95 -6.94 0.52
C MET A 179 -5.48 -6.82 0.66
N ALA A 180 -6.02 -5.62 0.75
CA ALA A 180 -7.47 -5.43 0.86
C ALA A 180 -8.20 -5.91 -0.40
N SER A 181 -7.56 -5.79 -1.56
CA SER A 181 -8.12 -6.19 -2.86
C SER A 181 -8.25 -7.69 -3.04
N ILE A 182 -7.52 -8.53 -2.29
CA ILE A 182 -7.67 -9.99 -2.37
C ILE A 182 -8.78 -10.55 -1.48
N LEU A 183 -9.30 -9.74 -0.54
CA LEU A 183 -10.36 -10.18 0.38
C LEU A 183 -11.71 -10.33 -0.35
N PRO A 184 -12.54 -11.35 -0.04
CA PRO A 184 -13.78 -11.60 -0.79
C PRO A 184 -14.71 -10.39 -0.84
N VAL A 185 -15.10 -9.86 0.33
CA VAL A 185 -16.08 -8.75 0.41
C VAL A 185 -15.43 -7.42 0.08
N ARG A 186 -14.30 -7.10 0.73
CA ARG A 186 -13.64 -5.81 0.55
C ARG A 186 -13.09 -5.65 -0.87
N GLY A 187 -12.46 -6.69 -1.40
CA GLY A 187 -11.94 -6.66 -2.74
C GLY A 187 -13.03 -6.56 -3.82
N ALA A 188 -14.22 -7.17 -3.62
CA ALA A 188 -15.35 -6.97 -4.53
C ALA A 188 -15.83 -5.51 -4.54
N LEU A 189 -15.87 -4.86 -3.37
CA LEU A 189 -16.17 -3.44 -3.26
C LEU A 189 -15.11 -2.58 -3.96
N LEU A 190 -13.83 -2.88 -3.75
CA LEU A 190 -12.71 -2.16 -4.38
C LEU A 190 -12.72 -2.31 -5.91
N SER A 191 -12.99 -3.51 -6.43
CA SER A 191 -13.15 -3.72 -7.89
C SER A 191 -14.29 -2.88 -8.46
N ARG A 192 -15.42 -2.78 -7.75
CA ARG A 192 -16.55 -1.94 -8.16
C ARG A 192 -16.18 -0.46 -8.15
N ASN A 193 -15.49 -0.01 -7.11
CA ASN A 193 -15.03 1.37 -7.00
C ASN A 193 -14.07 1.72 -8.14
N LEU A 194 -13.14 0.84 -8.48
CA LEU A 194 -12.21 1.03 -9.59
C LEU A 194 -12.94 1.06 -10.95
N ALA A 195 -13.94 0.20 -11.12
CA ALA A 195 -14.78 0.23 -12.32
C ALA A 195 -15.56 1.56 -12.44
N MET A 196 -16.11 2.06 -11.33
CA MET A 196 -16.79 3.37 -11.32
C MET A 196 -15.82 4.52 -11.65
N GLU A 197 -14.60 4.46 -11.14
CA GLU A 197 -13.54 5.45 -11.40
C GLU A 197 -13.14 5.46 -12.87
N TRP A 198 -13.02 4.30 -13.51
CA TRP A 198 -12.59 4.16 -14.89
C TRP A 198 -13.71 4.22 -15.94
N ASN A 199 -14.97 4.16 -15.52
CA ASN A 199 -16.11 4.01 -16.43
C ASN A 199 -16.18 5.07 -17.55
N GLN A 200 -15.78 6.30 -17.25
CA GLN A 200 -15.84 7.39 -18.21
C GLN A 200 -14.68 7.33 -19.23
N ASN A 201 -13.46 7.10 -18.77
CA ASN A 201 -12.26 7.22 -19.59
C ASN A 201 -11.77 5.88 -20.15
N TYR A 202 -12.10 4.76 -19.47
CA TYR A 202 -11.62 3.41 -19.79
C TYR A 202 -12.74 2.37 -19.65
N PRO A 203 -13.85 2.49 -20.41
CA PRO A 203 -15.07 1.69 -20.20
C PRO A 203 -14.84 0.17 -20.33
N ASP A 204 -13.97 -0.28 -21.25
CA ASP A 204 -13.67 -1.71 -21.41
C ASP A 204 -12.88 -2.26 -20.20
N MET A 205 -11.94 -1.49 -19.68
CA MET A 205 -11.20 -1.85 -18.46
C MET A 205 -12.11 -1.85 -17.23
N ALA A 206 -13.02 -0.88 -17.14
CA ALA A 206 -14.01 -0.81 -16.07
C ALA A 206 -14.93 -2.04 -16.08
N LYS A 207 -15.40 -2.46 -17.27
CA LYS A 207 -16.20 -3.67 -17.43
C LYS A 207 -15.41 -4.92 -17.02
N LEU A 208 -14.15 -5.03 -17.47
CA LEU A 208 -13.29 -6.17 -17.13
C LEU A 208 -13.04 -6.26 -15.63
N VAL A 209 -12.64 -5.17 -14.98
CA VAL A 209 -12.28 -5.15 -13.54
C VAL A 209 -13.48 -5.49 -12.65
N ASN A 210 -14.70 -5.20 -13.12
CA ASN A 210 -15.95 -5.50 -12.42
C ASN A 210 -16.51 -6.89 -12.73
N SER A 211 -15.90 -7.64 -13.66
CA SER A 211 -16.32 -9.00 -14.01
C SER A 211 -15.69 -10.05 -13.10
N ILE A 212 -16.29 -11.24 -13.05
CA ILE A 212 -15.74 -12.40 -12.31
C ILE A 212 -14.41 -12.83 -12.92
N GLU A 213 -14.30 -12.87 -14.24
CA GLU A 213 -13.10 -13.23 -14.98
C GLU A 213 -11.95 -12.24 -14.69
N GLY A 214 -12.24 -10.95 -14.75
CA GLY A 214 -11.26 -9.91 -14.44
C GLY A 214 -10.78 -9.99 -13.00
N ARG A 215 -11.70 -10.28 -12.07
CA ARG A 215 -11.37 -10.51 -10.66
C ARG A 215 -10.49 -11.74 -10.46
N ILE A 216 -10.82 -12.87 -11.07
CA ILE A 216 -9.99 -14.08 -11.04
C ILE A 216 -8.62 -13.80 -11.63
N GLY A 217 -8.55 -13.17 -12.81
CA GLY A 217 -7.30 -12.83 -13.48
C GLY A 217 -6.41 -11.87 -12.66
N PHE A 218 -7.00 -10.92 -11.93
CA PHE A 218 -6.27 -10.09 -10.98
C PHE A 218 -5.69 -10.94 -9.84
N LEU A 219 -6.53 -11.75 -9.18
CA LEU A 219 -6.13 -12.59 -8.06
C LEU A 219 -5.05 -13.61 -8.44
N GLU A 220 -5.05 -14.13 -9.66
CA GLU A 220 -4.02 -15.09 -10.12
C GLU A 220 -2.67 -14.42 -10.43
N ARG A 221 -2.66 -13.13 -10.76
CA ARG A 221 -1.42 -12.38 -11.06
C ARG A 221 -0.72 -11.85 -9.82
N VAL A 222 -1.47 -11.47 -8.79
CA VAL A 222 -0.91 -10.91 -7.56
C VAL A 222 -0.21 -12.00 -6.75
N GLN A 223 0.97 -11.69 -6.21
CA GLN A 223 1.75 -12.62 -5.39
C GLN A 223 2.12 -11.96 -4.07
N PHE A 224 2.05 -12.73 -2.99
CA PHE A 224 2.44 -12.33 -1.64
C PHE A 224 3.59 -13.23 -1.21
N THR A 225 4.80 -12.69 -1.26
CA THR A 225 6.05 -13.46 -1.13
C THR A 225 6.86 -13.10 0.10
N SER A 226 6.56 -11.98 0.78
CA SER A 226 7.27 -11.62 2.00
C SER A 226 7.02 -12.64 3.11
N PRO A 227 8.00 -12.86 4.01
CA PRO A 227 7.79 -13.68 5.20
C PRO A 227 6.61 -13.19 6.05
N HIS A 228 6.34 -11.88 6.04
CA HIS A 228 5.25 -11.22 6.75
C HIS A 228 3.88 -11.69 6.23
N SER A 229 3.68 -11.66 4.92
CA SER A 229 2.44 -12.14 4.30
C SER A 229 2.28 -13.66 4.40
N GLN A 230 3.38 -14.42 4.38
CA GLN A 230 3.37 -15.87 4.58
C GLN A 230 2.86 -16.25 5.97
N VAL A 231 3.33 -15.58 7.03
CA VAL A 231 2.85 -15.79 8.41
C VAL A 231 1.36 -15.49 8.53
N LEU A 232 0.86 -14.47 7.82
CA LEU A 232 -0.56 -14.13 7.78
C LEU A 232 -1.39 -15.05 6.88
N ASN A 233 -0.76 -16.03 6.21
CA ASN A 233 -1.42 -16.94 5.27
C ASN A 233 -2.18 -16.26 4.14
N ILE A 234 -1.71 -15.08 3.69
CA ILE A 234 -2.38 -14.26 2.68
C ILE A 234 -2.61 -15.03 1.38
N SER A 235 -1.61 -15.78 0.91
CA SER A 235 -1.74 -16.63 -0.29
C SER A 235 -2.79 -17.74 -0.14
N ALA A 236 -3.03 -18.27 1.07
CA ALA A 236 -4.08 -19.26 1.29
C ALA A 236 -5.48 -18.63 1.23
N ILE A 237 -5.66 -17.43 1.77
CA ILE A 237 -6.89 -16.64 1.66
C ILE A 237 -7.19 -16.37 0.18
N GLN A 238 -6.21 -15.89 -0.58
CA GLN A 238 -6.30 -15.62 -2.01
C GLN A 238 -6.72 -16.87 -2.81
N LYS A 239 -6.03 -18.00 -2.62
CA LYS A 239 -6.35 -19.27 -3.29
C LYS A 239 -7.77 -19.76 -2.97
N THR A 240 -8.22 -19.58 -1.73
CA THR A 240 -9.58 -19.94 -1.32
C THR A 240 -10.61 -19.05 -2.01
N HIS A 241 -10.36 -17.75 -2.10
CA HIS A 241 -11.23 -16.81 -2.80
C HIS A 241 -11.32 -17.13 -4.30
N ILE A 242 -10.19 -17.44 -4.97
CA ILE A 242 -10.19 -17.85 -6.38
C ILE A 242 -11.08 -19.09 -6.59
N ARG A 243 -10.95 -20.11 -5.72
CA ARG A 243 -11.79 -21.33 -5.80
C ARG A 243 -13.27 -21.01 -5.65
N GLN A 244 -13.65 -20.14 -4.71
CA GLN A 244 -15.04 -19.70 -4.52
C GLN A 244 -15.59 -18.99 -5.75
N LEU A 245 -14.82 -18.07 -6.34
CA LEU A 245 -15.24 -17.36 -7.55
C LEU A 245 -15.45 -18.32 -8.73
N LYS A 246 -14.52 -19.27 -8.93
CA LYS A 246 -14.62 -20.27 -10.01
C LYS A 246 -15.84 -21.18 -9.82
N SER A 247 -16.11 -21.65 -8.60
CA SER A 247 -17.28 -22.51 -8.34
C SER A 247 -18.62 -21.80 -8.57
N ASN A 248 -18.72 -20.53 -8.15
CA ASN A 248 -19.94 -19.74 -8.34
C ASN A 248 -20.16 -19.34 -9.82
N HIS A 249 -19.09 -19.28 -10.60
CA HIS A 249 -19.18 -18.99 -12.04
C HIS A 249 -19.68 -20.18 -12.87
N VAL A 250 -19.33 -21.41 -12.45
CA VAL A 250 -19.76 -22.65 -13.15
C VAL A 250 -21.21 -23.03 -12.80
N HIS A 251 -21.71 -22.63 -11.65
CA HIS A 251 -23.08 -22.91 -11.21
C HIS A 251 -23.76 -21.60 -10.77
N PRO A 252 -24.18 -20.75 -11.73
CA PRO A 252 -24.99 -19.59 -11.39
C PRO A 252 -26.34 -20.06 -10.86
N ASN A 253 -26.63 -19.77 -9.59
CA ASN A 253 -27.94 -20.01 -8.98
C ASN A 253 -29.01 -19.17 -9.65
#